data_a14a00c3723977be4dcf8e6ee2a42ce7
#
_entry.id   a14a00c3723977be4dcf8e6ee2a42ce7
#
_cell.length_a   1.000
_cell.length_b   1.000
_cell.length_c   1.000
_cell.angle_alpha   90.00
_cell.angle_beta   90.00
_cell.angle_gamma   90.00
#
_symmetry.space_group_name_H-M   'P 1'
#
loop_
_entity.id
_entity.type
_entity.pdbx_description
1 polymer ?
#
loop_
_entity_poly.entity_id
_entity_poly.type
_entity_poly.pdbx_seq_one_letter_code
_entity_poly.pdbx_strand_id
1 'polypeptide(L)'
;MTRRGFAIACAFALCAALTGGILAGCSGGASEETQEAAQPQAETKALEGHELNIYCGAGMTDPFQKIADAFEAETGCAMNVTFANAAQIQTQITTTEQGDFFVAGSAEELNPVADYVASSVDLVKHIPVLAVPADNPKGITGLADLANAEKVLVGDPESTPIGKIAKKALTENGLWETMMANDVLTTTTTAPQIATALANGEGDAGIVWKENVKDEGAVVVDTSDLDGFIKTVPAAQLTCAADADAVAAFNEFLQTDTAWDIWAEFGYEKVE
;
A
#
# COMPACT_ATOMS: atom_id res chain seq x y z
N MET A 1 -48.55 8.53 13.79
CA MET A 1 -49.26 7.50 13.01
C MET A 1 -48.22 6.79 12.18
N THR A 2 -47.82 5.57 12.23
CA THR A 2 -48.25 4.34 12.92
C THR A 2 -47.01 3.43 13.01
N ARG A 3 -46.77 2.91 14.21
CA ARG A 3 -45.77 1.87 14.52
C ARG A 3 -46.23 0.55 13.88
N ARG A 4 -45.32 -0.25 13.37
CA ARG A 4 -45.45 -1.70 13.32
C ARG A 4 -44.13 -2.38 13.65
N GLY A 5 -44.04 -2.91 14.88
CA GLY A 5 -43.04 -3.85 15.30
C GLY A 5 -43.38 -5.27 14.78
N PHE A 6 -42.35 -6.05 14.58
CA PHE A 6 -42.47 -7.51 14.38
C PHE A 6 -41.53 -8.18 15.38
N ALA A 7 -42.15 -8.81 16.39
CA ALA A 7 -41.51 -9.73 17.30
C ALA A 7 -41.71 -11.13 16.75
N ILE A 8 -40.65 -11.96 16.69
CA ILE A 8 -40.77 -13.40 16.49
C ILE A 8 -40.06 -14.10 17.65
N ALA A 9 -40.84 -14.91 18.29
CA ALA A 9 -40.60 -15.58 19.54
C ALA A 9 -39.74 -16.87 19.36
N CYS A 10 -39.02 -17.18 20.44
CA CYS A 10 -38.33 -18.45 20.73
C CYS A 10 -39.27 -19.61 20.78
N ALA A 11 -38.84 -20.79 20.31
CA ALA A 11 -39.38 -22.09 20.71
C ALA A 11 -38.24 -22.99 21.16
N PHE A 12 -38.20 -23.22 22.47
CA PHE A 12 -37.49 -24.32 23.12
C PHE A 12 -38.21 -25.64 22.83
N ALA A 13 -37.47 -26.67 22.48
CA ALA A 13 -37.94 -28.03 22.59
C ALA A 13 -36.92 -28.90 23.33
N LEU A 14 -37.31 -29.17 24.57
CA LEU A 14 -36.68 -30.11 25.49
C LEU A 14 -37.28 -31.52 25.19
N CYS A 15 -36.46 -32.52 24.96
CA CYS A 15 -36.90 -33.93 25.06
C CYS A 15 -35.86 -34.71 25.84
N ALA A 16 -36.24 -35.04 27.06
CA ALA A 16 -35.64 -36.10 27.85
C ALA A 16 -36.48 -37.39 27.67
N ALA A 17 -35.85 -38.53 27.52
CA ALA A 17 -36.43 -39.81 27.85
C ALA A 17 -35.35 -40.83 28.25
N LEU A 18 -35.46 -41.26 29.46
CA LEU A 18 -34.79 -42.37 30.14
C LEU A 18 -35.34 -43.73 29.68
N THR A 19 -34.51 -44.75 29.81
CA THR A 19 -34.73 -46.12 30.34
C THR A 19 -33.67 -47.00 29.69
N GLY A 20 -32.76 -47.73 30.33
CA GLY A 20 -32.96 -48.68 31.39
C GLY A 20 -32.83 -50.10 30.82
N GLY A 21 -31.72 -50.83 31.08
CA GLY A 21 -31.59 -52.21 30.66
C GLY A 21 -30.22 -52.81 30.97
N ILE A 22 -30.11 -53.42 32.16
CA ILE A 22 -28.96 -54.25 32.59
C ILE A 22 -29.11 -55.63 32.01
N LEU A 23 -28.07 -56.18 31.38
CA LEU A 23 -27.83 -57.65 31.39
C LEU A 23 -26.34 -57.94 31.23
N ALA A 24 -25.83 -58.67 32.18
CA ALA A 24 -24.48 -59.18 32.27
C ALA A 24 -24.21 -60.35 31.28
N GLY A 25 -22.99 -60.40 30.74
CA GLY A 25 -22.46 -61.53 30.00
C GLY A 25 -20.96 -61.41 29.84
N CYS A 26 -20.20 -62.16 30.60
CA CYS A 26 -18.78 -62.32 30.50
C CYS A 26 -18.36 -63.05 29.22
N SER A 27 -17.31 -62.67 28.55
CA SER A 27 -16.16 -63.48 28.17
C SER A 27 -15.38 -62.89 26.97
N GLY A 28 -14.07 -62.83 27.10
CA GLY A 28 -13.15 -62.90 25.97
C GLY A 28 -12.51 -61.54 25.49
N GLY A 29 -11.26 -61.33 25.89
CA GLY A 29 -10.47 -60.20 25.57
C GLY A 29 -10.23 -59.96 24.08
N ALA A 30 -10.27 -58.71 23.73
CA ALA A 30 -9.47 -58.10 22.71
C ALA A 30 -9.42 -56.59 23.07
N SER A 31 -8.24 -56.13 23.38
CA SER A 31 -7.99 -54.70 23.59
C SER A 31 -8.14 -53.99 22.25
N GLU A 32 -9.29 -53.38 22.02
CA GLU A 32 -9.42 -52.36 21.00
C GLU A 32 -8.86 -51.04 21.58
N GLU A 33 -7.62 -50.75 21.20
CA GLU A 33 -7.07 -49.39 21.35
C GLU A 33 -7.96 -48.47 20.54
N THR A 34 -8.80 -47.71 21.22
CA THR A 34 -9.50 -46.56 20.65
C THR A 34 -8.42 -45.53 20.30
N GLN A 35 -7.99 -45.53 19.04
CA GLN A 35 -7.25 -44.40 18.49
C GLN A 35 -8.18 -43.21 18.56
N GLU A 36 -8.00 -42.41 19.60
CA GLU A 36 -8.50 -41.07 19.68
C GLU A 36 -7.85 -40.28 18.50
N ALA A 37 -8.66 -40.00 17.48
CA ALA A 37 -8.21 -39.19 16.34
C ALA A 37 -7.76 -37.84 16.89
N ALA A 38 -6.45 -37.63 16.90
CA ALA A 38 -5.86 -36.35 17.20
C ALA A 38 -6.47 -35.30 16.24
N GLN A 39 -7.30 -34.44 16.79
CA GLN A 39 -7.70 -33.23 16.07
C GLN A 39 -6.42 -32.49 15.71
N PRO A 40 -6.28 -32.01 14.46
CA PRO A 40 -5.16 -31.12 14.12
C PRO A 40 -5.24 -29.91 15.06
N GLN A 41 -4.30 -29.82 16.00
CA GLN A 41 -4.08 -28.58 16.73
C GLN A 41 -3.71 -27.56 15.68
N ALA A 42 -4.51 -26.49 15.53
CA ALA A 42 -4.13 -25.33 14.78
C ALA A 42 -2.80 -24.85 15.39
N GLU A 43 -1.75 -24.83 14.60
CA GLU A 43 -0.46 -24.28 15.03
C GLU A 43 -0.71 -22.81 15.40
N THR A 44 -0.50 -22.47 16.66
CA THR A 44 -0.60 -21.10 17.14
C THR A 44 0.52 -20.30 16.45
N LYS A 45 0.16 -19.28 15.68
CA LYS A 45 1.14 -18.45 14.99
C LYS A 45 1.96 -17.64 15.99
N ALA A 46 3.19 -17.30 15.62
CA ALA A 46 4.17 -16.73 16.55
C ALA A 46 3.73 -15.40 17.19
N LEU A 47 2.91 -14.60 16.49
CA LEU A 47 2.42 -13.29 16.94
C LEU A 47 0.90 -13.23 17.05
N GLU A 48 0.24 -14.35 17.31
CA GLU A 48 -1.20 -14.37 17.52
C GLU A 48 -1.58 -13.56 18.77
N GLY A 49 -2.47 -12.58 18.59
CA GLY A 49 -2.88 -11.64 19.64
C GLY A 49 -2.05 -10.35 19.71
N HIS A 50 -1.01 -10.21 18.89
CA HIS A 50 -0.29 -8.96 18.68
C HIS A 50 -0.97 -8.11 17.59
N GLU A 51 -0.74 -6.79 17.62
CA GLU A 51 -1.25 -5.88 16.58
C GLU A 51 -0.23 -4.79 16.24
N LEU A 52 -0.23 -4.35 15.00
CA LEU A 52 0.53 -3.18 14.54
C LEU A 52 -0.40 -2.16 13.88
N ASN A 53 -0.20 -0.89 14.22
CA ASN A 53 -0.90 0.26 13.67
C ASN A 53 0.03 1.01 12.73
N ILE A 54 -0.26 0.97 11.43
CA ILE A 54 0.62 1.45 10.38
C ILE A 54 -0.04 2.59 9.62
N TYR A 55 0.69 3.66 9.42
CA TYR A 55 0.33 4.74 8.50
C TYR A 55 1.05 4.52 7.17
N CYS A 56 0.33 4.58 6.07
CA CYS A 56 0.90 4.42 4.73
C CYS A 56 0.39 5.48 3.77
N GLY A 57 1.28 6.01 2.94
CA GLY A 57 0.91 6.93 1.88
C GLY A 57 -0.12 6.34 0.92
N ALA A 58 -1.22 7.07 0.66
CA ALA A 58 -2.36 6.57 -0.13
C ALA A 58 -1.99 6.09 -1.55
N GLY A 59 -0.89 6.59 -2.13
CA GLY A 59 -0.40 6.12 -3.43
C GLY A 59 0.09 4.67 -3.44
N MET A 60 0.33 4.09 -2.26
CA MET A 60 0.86 2.73 -2.09
C MET A 60 -0.18 1.76 -1.49
N THR A 61 -1.48 2.12 -1.55
CA THR A 61 -2.56 1.32 -0.92
C THR A 61 -2.51 -0.14 -1.34
N ASP A 62 -2.52 -0.43 -2.65
CA ASP A 62 -2.62 -1.81 -3.14
C ASP A 62 -1.40 -2.67 -2.77
N PRO A 63 -0.14 -2.25 -3.06
CA PRO A 63 1.02 -3.06 -2.70
C PRO A 63 1.17 -3.21 -1.19
N PHE A 64 0.96 -2.15 -0.42
CA PHE A 64 1.18 -2.22 1.02
C PHE A 64 0.09 -2.99 1.75
N GLN A 65 -1.17 -2.94 1.29
CA GLN A 65 -2.21 -3.83 1.82
C GLN A 65 -1.84 -5.31 1.63
N LYS A 66 -1.31 -5.67 0.45
CA LYS A 66 -0.87 -7.05 0.18
C LYS A 66 0.31 -7.46 1.07
N ILE A 67 1.23 -6.54 1.39
CA ILE A 67 2.32 -6.76 2.34
C ILE A 67 1.77 -6.99 3.75
N ALA A 68 0.82 -6.17 4.20
CA ALA A 68 0.18 -6.32 5.50
C ALA A 68 -0.55 -7.67 5.60
N ASP A 69 -1.34 -8.03 4.58
CA ASP A 69 -2.06 -9.31 4.52
C ASP A 69 -1.10 -10.51 4.56
N ALA A 70 0.05 -10.42 3.88
CA ALA A 70 1.06 -11.48 3.88
C ALA A 70 1.71 -11.64 5.25
N PHE A 71 2.07 -10.56 5.92
CA PHE A 71 2.63 -10.59 7.27
C PHE A 71 1.63 -11.16 8.30
N GLU A 72 0.37 -10.70 8.25
CA GLU A 72 -0.70 -11.25 9.10
C GLU A 72 -0.94 -12.74 8.83
N ALA A 73 -0.94 -13.15 7.56
CA ALA A 73 -1.09 -14.54 7.17
C ALA A 73 0.05 -15.42 7.68
N GLU A 74 1.29 -14.91 7.70
CA GLU A 74 2.47 -15.65 8.17
C GLU A 74 2.52 -15.72 9.69
N THR A 75 2.33 -14.59 10.38
CA THR A 75 2.65 -14.44 11.80
C THR A 75 1.44 -14.49 12.73
N GLY A 76 0.25 -14.15 12.24
CA GLY A 76 -0.96 -13.99 13.05
C GLY A 76 -1.08 -12.62 13.72
N CYS A 77 -0.13 -11.70 13.49
CA CYS A 77 -0.20 -10.32 13.97
C CYS A 77 -1.28 -9.53 13.22
N ALA A 78 -2.21 -8.90 13.92
CA ALA A 78 -3.23 -8.07 13.30
C ALA A 78 -2.64 -6.79 12.71
N MET A 79 -2.96 -6.49 11.44
CA MET A 79 -2.40 -5.35 10.71
C MET A 79 -3.44 -4.25 10.50
N ASN A 80 -3.37 -3.18 11.29
CA ASN A 80 -4.26 -2.02 11.21
C ASN A 80 -3.62 -0.94 10.33
N VAL A 81 -3.90 -0.92 9.03
CA VAL A 81 -3.29 0.04 8.11
C VAL A 81 -4.21 1.22 7.82
N THR A 82 -3.71 2.44 8.03
CA THR A 82 -4.39 3.70 7.66
C THR A 82 -3.71 4.31 6.45
N PHE A 83 -4.44 4.40 5.34
CA PHE A 83 -3.98 5.02 4.11
C PHE A 83 -4.46 6.47 4.03
N ALA A 84 -3.52 7.41 3.92
CA ALA A 84 -3.82 8.84 3.80
C ALA A 84 -2.70 9.59 3.08
N ASN A 85 -2.91 10.88 2.78
CA ASN A 85 -1.79 11.70 2.30
C ASN A 85 -0.81 12.01 3.45
N ALA A 86 0.45 12.31 3.09
CA ALA A 86 1.52 12.51 4.07
C ALA A 86 1.19 13.59 5.11
N ALA A 87 0.58 14.71 4.72
CA ALA A 87 0.26 15.80 5.65
C ALA A 87 -0.79 15.39 6.70
N GLN A 88 -1.77 14.57 6.32
CA GLN A 88 -2.74 14.01 7.26
C GLN A 88 -2.09 13.04 8.25
N ILE A 89 -1.22 12.15 7.75
CA ILE A 89 -0.46 11.20 8.57
C ILE A 89 0.45 11.95 9.55
N GLN A 90 1.22 12.91 9.07
CA GLN A 90 2.10 13.75 9.90
C GLN A 90 1.31 14.48 11.00
N THR A 91 0.14 15.03 10.67
CA THR A 91 -0.75 15.66 11.64
C THR A 91 -1.25 14.65 12.67
N GLN A 92 -1.63 13.45 12.23
CA GLN A 92 -2.11 12.41 13.13
C GLN A 92 -1.01 11.96 14.09
N ILE A 93 0.20 11.66 13.59
CA ILE A 93 1.35 11.26 14.42
C ILE A 93 1.65 12.33 15.48
N THR A 94 1.77 13.60 15.08
CA THR A 94 2.12 14.69 15.99
C THR A 94 1.02 15.05 16.98
N THR A 95 -0.24 14.73 16.69
CA THR A 95 -1.39 15.06 17.56
C THR A 95 -1.71 13.93 18.53
N THR A 96 -1.61 12.67 18.06
CA THR A 96 -2.01 11.51 18.85
C THR A 96 -0.86 10.82 19.55
N GLU A 97 0.37 10.99 19.03
CA GLU A 97 1.56 10.25 19.45
C GLU A 97 1.32 8.73 19.46
N GLN A 98 0.64 8.24 18.42
CA GLN A 98 0.26 6.83 18.26
C GLN A 98 0.71 6.30 16.90
N GLY A 99 0.80 4.96 16.79
CA GLY A 99 1.21 4.23 15.61
C GLY A 99 2.57 3.56 15.78
N ASP A 100 2.83 2.55 14.99
CA ASP A 100 4.07 1.75 15.07
C ASP A 100 4.98 2.06 13.89
N PHE A 101 4.41 2.26 12.70
CA PHE A 101 5.18 2.60 11.49
C PHE A 101 4.52 3.72 10.67
N PHE A 102 5.39 4.47 9.96
CA PHE A 102 4.99 5.35 8.87
C PHE A 102 5.73 4.95 7.59
N VAL A 103 5.01 4.44 6.59
CA VAL A 103 5.50 4.15 5.25
C VAL A 103 5.23 5.35 4.37
N ALA A 104 6.26 6.14 4.13
CA ALA A 104 6.17 7.41 3.42
C ALA A 104 6.53 7.26 1.93
N GLY A 105 5.99 8.12 1.08
CA GLY A 105 6.30 8.13 -0.35
C GLY A 105 7.70 8.63 -0.67
N SER A 106 8.36 9.30 0.29
CA SER A 106 9.77 9.70 0.20
C SER A 106 10.35 9.99 1.58
N ALA A 107 11.68 9.96 1.70
CA ALA A 107 12.38 10.28 2.94
C ALA A 107 12.10 11.73 3.41
N GLU A 108 11.86 12.67 2.50
CA GLU A 108 11.54 14.05 2.84
C GLU A 108 10.20 14.18 3.59
N GLU A 109 9.27 13.24 3.40
CA GLU A 109 7.99 13.23 4.11
C GLU A 109 8.14 12.86 5.59
N LEU A 110 9.29 12.32 6.01
CA LEU A 110 9.60 12.05 7.42
C LEU A 110 10.06 13.31 8.16
N ASN A 111 10.55 14.35 7.47
CA ASN A 111 11.11 15.55 8.11
C ASN A 111 10.15 16.24 9.11
N PRO A 112 8.85 16.44 8.81
CA PRO A 112 7.93 17.09 9.75
C PRO A 112 7.66 16.27 11.03
N VAL A 113 7.98 14.98 11.02
CA VAL A 113 7.77 14.04 12.13
C VAL A 113 9.08 13.41 12.62
N ALA A 114 10.23 14.03 12.32
CA ALA A 114 11.55 13.47 12.61
C ALA A 114 11.75 13.13 14.10
N ASP A 115 11.18 13.92 15.01
CA ASP A 115 11.25 13.68 16.46
C ASP A 115 10.47 12.41 16.90
N TYR A 116 9.57 11.92 16.04
CA TYR A 116 8.77 10.71 16.26
C TYR A 116 9.36 9.48 15.54
N VAL A 117 10.46 9.61 14.81
CA VAL A 117 11.11 8.50 14.09
C VAL A 117 12.22 7.90 14.93
N ALA A 118 12.10 6.62 15.28
CA ALA A 118 13.12 5.86 15.99
C ALA A 118 14.21 5.31 15.06
N SER A 119 13.76 4.78 13.91
CA SER A 119 14.62 4.23 12.84
C SER A 119 13.85 4.21 11.53
N SER A 120 14.55 4.02 10.42
CA SER A 120 13.90 3.86 9.11
C SER A 120 14.70 2.93 8.22
N VAL A 121 14.02 2.19 7.34
CA VAL A 121 14.60 1.35 6.30
C VAL A 121 14.00 1.74 4.95
N ASP A 122 14.85 1.89 3.94
CA ASP A 122 14.41 2.12 2.57
C ASP A 122 13.95 0.80 1.94
N LEU A 123 12.72 0.76 1.44
CA LEU A 123 12.10 -0.44 0.89
C LEU A 123 12.33 -0.57 -0.62
N VAL A 124 11.85 0.41 -1.37
CA VAL A 124 11.85 0.40 -2.83
C VAL A 124 12.09 1.81 -3.39
N LYS A 125 12.43 1.87 -4.68
CA LYS A 125 12.53 3.13 -5.42
C LYS A 125 11.13 3.62 -5.80
N HIS A 126 10.93 4.93 -5.72
CA HIS A 126 9.76 5.65 -6.23
C HIS A 126 10.24 6.49 -7.41
N ILE A 127 9.95 6.01 -8.62
CA ILE A 127 10.61 6.46 -9.85
C ILE A 127 9.67 7.35 -10.65
N PRO A 128 9.95 8.66 -10.78
CA PRO A 128 9.22 9.52 -11.69
C PRO A 128 9.65 9.25 -13.12
N VAL A 129 8.69 9.14 -14.03
CA VAL A 129 8.93 8.87 -15.45
C VAL A 129 8.17 9.84 -16.32
N LEU A 130 8.70 10.07 -17.52
CA LEU A 130 7.97 10.65 -18.62
C LEU A 130 7.17 9.54 -19.30
N ALA A 131 5.87 9.70 -19.43
CA ALA A 131 4.98 8.76 -20.10
C ALA A 131 4.22 9.45 -21.23
N VAL A 132 3.87 8.66 -22.24
CA VAL A 132 3.13 9.10 -23.44
C VAL A 132 2.05 8.07 -23.80
N PRO A 133 1.04 8.43 -24.61
CA PRO A 133 0.17 7.44 -25.24
C PRO A 133 0.99 6.39 -25.99
N ALA A 134 0.49 5.15 -26.06
CA ALA A 134 1.24 4.01 -26.62
C ALA A 134 1.74 4.20 -28.05
N ASP A 135 0.99 4.95 -28.86
CA ASP A 135 1.35 5.30 -30.25
C ASP A 135 2.28 6.53 -30.35
N ASN A 136 2.53 7.23 -29.26
CA ASN A 136 3.41 8.40 -29.15
C ASN A 136 3.29 9.35 -30.37
N PRO A 137 2.13 9.93 -30.65
CA PRO A 137 1.86 10.63 -31.92
C PRO A 137 2.70 11.90 -32.11
N LYS A 138 3.23 12.46 -31.01
CA LYS A 138 4.12 13.63 -31.03
C LYS A 138 5.61 13.28 -31.14
N GLY A 139 5.97 11.98 -31.06
CA GLY A 139 7.35 11.51 -31.11
C GLY A 139 8.22 12.04 -29.94
N ILE A 140 7.63 12.12 -28.75
CA ILE A 140 8.31 12.64 -27.55
C ILE A 140 9.28 11.57 -27.04
N THR A 141 10.57 11.93 -26.92
CA THR A 141 11.66 11.04 -26.48
C THR A 141 12.36 11.53 -25.21
N GLY A 142 12.03 12.73 -24.74
CA GLY A 142 12.60 13.33 -23.53
C GLY A 142 11.89 14.62 -23.14
N LEU A 143 12.30 15.23 -22.01
CA LEU A 143 11.68 16.45 -21.50
C LEU A 143 11.78 17.63 -22.50
N ALA A 144 12.87 17.70 -23.29
CA ALA A 144 13.05 18.78 -24.27
C ALA A 144 11.97 18.80 -25.35
N ASP A 145 11.44 17.62 -25.74
CA ASP A 145 10.41 17.49 -26.77
C ASP A 145 9.05 18.01 -26.31
N LEU A 146 8.85 18.18 -24.99
CA LEU A 146 7.62 18.75 -24.42
C LEU A 146 7.37 20.19 -24.88
N ALA A 147 8.39 20.89 -25.38
CA ALA A 147 8.22 22.21 -26.02
C ALA A 147 7.28 22.16 -27.24
N ASN A 148 7.09 20.97 -27.85
CA ASN A 148 6.23 20.76 -29.02
C ASN A 148 4.88 20.11 -28.64
N ALA A 149 4.66 19.81 -27.37
CA ALA A 149 3.40 19.25 -26.88
C ALA A 149 2.31 20.32 -26.78
N GLU A 150 1.07 19.93 -27.02
CA GLU A 150 -0.10 20.79 -26.85
C GLU A 150 -0.75 20.60 -25.50
N LYS A 151 -0.61 19.39 -24.90
CA LYS A 151 -1.16 19.08 -23.60
C LYS A 151 -0.26 18.12 -22.81
N VAL A 152 0.28 18.58 -21.70
CA VAL A 152 1.12 17.79 -20.78
C VAL A 152 0.43 17.67 -19.42
N LEU A 153 0.30 16.45 -18.96
CA LEU A 153 -0.37 16.11 -17.71
C LEU A 153 0.65 16.04 -16.57
N VAL A 154 0.40 16.74 -15.48
CA VAL A 154 1.24 16.75 -14.28
C VAL A 154 0.38 16.65 -13.03
N GLY A 155 0.93 16.19 -11.92
CA GLY A 155 0.28 16.34 -10.62
C GLY A 155 0.19 17.80 -10.21
N ASP A 156 -0.78 18.14 -9.37
CA ASP A 156 -0.84 19.47 -8.76
C ASP A 156 0.44 19.71 -7.92
N PRO A 157 1.27 20.70 -8.27
CA PRO A 157 2.54 20.96 -7.61
C PRO A 157 2.42 21.46 -6.17
N GLU A 158 1.26 21.95 -5.77
CA GLU A 158 1.04 22.41 -4.40
C GLU A 158 0.61 21.25 -3.46
N SER A 159 -0.03 20.21 -4.01
CA SER A 159 -0.64 19.16 -3.20
C SER A 159 -0.06 17.76 -3.42
N THR A 160 0.64 17.50 -4.54
CA THR A 160 1.14 16.17 -4.86
C THR A 160 2.67 16.09 -4.95
N PRO A 161 3.33 15.02 -4.46
CA PRO A 161 4.77 14.83 -4.61
C PRO A 161 5.22 14.78 -6.06
N ILE A 162 4.50 14.07 -6.93
CA ILE A 162 4.84 13.98 -8.36
C ILE A 162 4.69 15.33 -9.06
N GLY A 163 3.73 16.16 -8.66
CA GLY A 163 3.56 17.52 -9.18
C GLY A 163 4.72 18.45 -8.80
N LYS A 164 5.22 18.34 -7.56
CA LYS A 164 6.42 19.08 -7.12
C LYS A 164 7.65 18.68 -7.93
N ILE A 165 7.82 17.39 -8.21
CA ILE A 165 8.89 16.87 -9.06
C ILE A 165 8.72 17.38 -10.49
N ALA A 166 7.53 17.29 -11.07
CA ALA A 166 7.26 17.78 -12.42
C ALA A 166 7.59 19.27 -12.55
N LYS A 167 7.10 20.11 -11.61
CA LYS A 167 7.41 21.54 -11.58
C LYS A 167 8.91 21.80 -11.54
N LYS A 168 9.63 21.09 -10.66
CA LYS A 168 11.07 21.26 -10.51
C LYS A 168 11.81 20.83 -11.78
N ALA A 169 11.54 19.65 -12.32
CA ALA A 169 12.17 19.13 -13.53
C ALA A 169 11.92 20.03 -14.74
N LEU A 170 10.69 20.46 -14.96
CA LEU A 170 10.34 21.37 -16.05
C LEU A 170 10.95 22.77 -15.88
N THR A 171 11.08 23.25 -14.64
CA THR A 171 11.74 24.53 -14.35
C THR A 171 13.24 24.47 -14.65
N GLU A 172 13.92 23.41 -14.22
CA GLU A 172 15.34 23.20 -14.48
C GLU A 172 15.66 23.08 -15.99
N ASN A 173 14.67 22.62 -16.78
CA ASN A 173 14.76 22.57 -18.24
C ASN A 173 14.22 23.83 -18.95
N GLY A 174 13.83 24.87 -18.20
CA GLY A 174 13.33 26.15 -18.77
C GLY A 174 11.95 26.04 -19.43
N LEU A 175 11.20 24.98 -19.17
CA LEU A 175 9.92 24.67 -19.84
C LEU A 175 8.71 25.15 -19.04
N TRP A 176 8.77 25.14 -17.69
CA TRP A 176 7.61 25.35 -16.82
C TRP A 176 6.85 26.65 -17.12
N GLU A 177 7.54 27.78 -17.11
CA GLU A 177 6.91 29.11 -17.31
C GLU A 177 6.30 29.25 -18.70
N THR A 178 6.98 28.75 -19.73
CA THR A 178 6.48 28.80 -21.11
C THR A 178 5.24 27.93 -21.29
N MET A 179 5.25 26.74 -20.72
CA MET A 179 4.12 25.80 -20.81
C MET A 179 2.90 26.31 -20.01
N MET A 180 3.13 26.95 -18.86
CA MET A 180 2.07 27.59 -18.09
C MET A 180 1.46 28.78 -18.86
N ALA A 181 2.30 29.63 -19.44
CA ALA A 181 1.84 30.81 -20.21
C ALA A 181 1.05 30.43 -21.47
N ASN A 182 1.30 29.27 -22.04
CA ASN A 182 0.63 28.76 -23.24
C ASN A 182 -0.50 27.76 -22.95
N ASP A 183 -0.87 27.57 -21.68
CA ASP A 183 -1.98 26.67 -21.26
C ASP A 183 -1.73 25.20 -21.64
N VAL A 184 -0.46 24.79 -21.75
CA VAL A 184 -0.06 23.41 -22.12
C VAL A 184 -0.18 22.45 -20.92
N LEU A 185 0.04 22.95 -19.69
CA LEU A 185 0.00 22.12 -18.48
C LEU A 185 -1.44 21.91 -18.00
N THR A 186 -1.77 20.65 -17.78
CA THR A 186 -3.03 20.24 -17.12
C THR A 186 -2.70 19.51 -15.85
N THR A 187 -3.20 20.00 -14.71
CA THR A 187 -2.95 19.40 -13.40
C THR A 187 -3.99 18.35 -13.02
N THR A 188 -3.56 17.29 -12.35
CA THR A 188 -4.41 16.24 -11.77
C THR A 188 -4.22 16.19 -10.25
N THR A 189 -5.18 15.65 -9.54
CA THR A 189 -5.12 15.50 -8.08
C THR A 189 -4.40 14.23 -7.62
N THR A 190 -4.21 13.26 -8.53
CA THR A 190 -3.52 11.98 -8.24
C THR A 190 -2.69 11.53 -9.44
N ALA A 191 -1.58 10.82 -9.18
CA ALA A 191 -0.72 10.27 -10.23
C ALA A 191 -1.44 9.23 -11.13
N PRO A 192 -2.25 8.29 -10.61
CA PRO A 192 -3.00 7.38 -11.48
C PRO A 192 -3.90 8.06 -12.51
N GLN A 193 -4.45 9.25 -12.21
CA GLN A 193 -5.25 10.01 -13.19
C GLN A 193 -4.41 10.44 -14.42
N ILE A 194 -3.11 10.72 -14.25
CA ILE A 194 -2.22 11.05 -15.36
C ILE A 194 -2.10 9.84 -16.30
N ALA A 195 -1.76 8.66 -15.75
CA ALA A 195 -1.59 7.43 -16.53
C ALA A 195 -2.89 7.05 -17.27
N THR A 196 -4.03 7.10 -16.58
CA THR A 196 -5.34 6.81 -17.18
C THR A 196 -5.68 7.78 -18.31
N ALA A 197 -5.44 9.07 -18.12
CA ALA A 197 -5.71 10.08 -19.14
C ALA A 197 -4.80 9.89 -20.39
N LEU A 198 -3.52 9.55 -20.19
CA LEU A 198 -2.62 9.21 -21.30
C LEU A 198 -3.09 7.96 -22.05
N ALA A 199 -3.48 6.91 -21.33
CA ALA A 199 -4.01 5.68 -21.93
C ALA A 199 -5.27 5.92 -22.78
N ASN A 200 -6.06 6.92 -22.42
CA ASN A 200 -7.25 7.36 -23.17
C ASN A 200 -6.93 8.38 -24.30
N GLY A 201 -5.66 8.77 -24.49
CA GLY A 201 -5.28 9.76 -25.50
C GLY A 201 -5.68 11.19 -25.14
N GLU A 202 -5.87 11.50 -23.85
CA GLU A 202 -6.32 12.82 -23.38
C GLU A 202 -5.16 13.82 -23.16
N GLY A 203 -3.93 13.43 -23.46
CA GLY A 203 -2.72 14.25 -23.38
C GLY A 203 -1.62 13.72 -24.29
N ASP A 204 -0.64 14.56 -24.61
CA ASP A 204 0.51 14.20 -25.45
C ASP A 204 1.61 13.51 -24.62
N ALA A 205 1.79 13.94 -23.35
CA ALA A 205 2.73 13.37 -22.39
C ALA A 205 2.30 13.66 -20.95
N GLY A 206 2.96 13.02 -20.01
CA GLY A 206 2.80 13.31 -18.58
C GLY A 206 4.00 12.88 -17.76
N ILE A 207 4.20 13.54 -16.61
CA ILE A 207 5.18 13.13 -15.60
C ILE A 207 4.39 12.42 -14.49
N VAL A 208 4.71 11.14 -14.28
CA VAL A 208 3.94 10.22 -13.45
C VAL A 208 4.90 9.26 -12.74
N TRP A 209 4.45 8.56 -11.73
CA TRP A 209 5.23 7.47 -11.14
C TRP A 209 5.20 6.23 -12.04
N LYS A 210 6.32 5.54 -12.16
CA LYS A 210 6.51 4.37 -13.04
C LYS A 210 5.46 3.28 -12.79
N GLU A 211 5.18 2.98 -11.54
CA GLU A 211 4.23 1.95 -11.14
C GLU A 211 2.77 2.26 -11.49
N ASN A 212 2.46 3.49 -11.88
CA ASN A 212 1.12 3.86 -12.34
C ASN A 212 0.92 3.62 -13.84
N VAL A 213 1.99 3.44 -14.63
CA VAL A 213 1.91 3.17 -16.06
C VAL A 213 1.77 1.67 -16.29
N LYS A 214 0.54 1.16 -16.10
CA LYS A 214 0.22 -0.28 -16.18
C LYS A 214 -0.61 -0.64 -17.42
N ASP A 215 -1.29 0.34 -18.01
CA ASP A 215 -2.23 0.13 -19.10
C ASP A 215 -1.49 0.08 -20.43
N GLU A 216 -1.92 -0.80 -21.35
CA GLU A 216 -1.39 -0.91 -22.72
C GLU A 216 -1.53 0.38 -23.53
N GLY A 217 -2.42 1.31 -23.10
CA GLY A 217 -2.67 2.60 -23.74
C GLY A 217 -1.64 3.69 -23.46
N ALA A 218 -0.72 3.49 -22.48
CA ALA A 218 0.35 4.42 -22.14
C ALA A 218 1.67 3.67 -21.99
N VAL A 219 2.78 4.33 -22.35
CA VAL A 219 4.14 3.75 -22.26
C VAL A 219 5.10 4.74 -21.62
N VAL A 220 6.09 4.19 -20.90
CA VAL A 220 7.21 4.96 -20.35
C VAL A 220 8.18 5.30 -21.46
N VAL A 221 8.60 6.55 -21.54
CA VAL A 221 9.65 7.01 -22.44
C VAL A 221 11.01 6.61 -21.86
N ASP A 222 11.86 5.98 -22.68
CA ASP A 222 13.21 5.62 -22.30
C ASP A 222 14.12 6.86 -22.33
N THR A 223 14.23 7.51 -21.18
CA THR A 223 15.05 8.73 -20.96
C THR A 223 15.56 8.77 -19.53
N SER A 224 16.73 9.37 -19.34
CA SER A 224 17.33 9.62 -18.01
C SER A 224 17.00 11.00 -17.43
N ASP A 225 16.14 11.77 -18.09
CA ASP A 225 15.87 13.17 -17.73
C ASP A 225 15.28 13.34 -16.32
N LEU A 226 14.67 12.29 -15.77
CA LEU A 226 14.06 12.28 -14.43
C LEU A 226 14.83 11.48 -13.39
N ASP A 227 15.98 10.86 -13.74
CA ASP A 227 16.74 9.99 -12.82
C ASP A 227 17.20 10.73 -11.56
N GLY A 228 17.54 12.02 -11.68
CA GLY A 228 17.90 12.87 -10.55
C GLY A 228 16.77 13.15 -9.55
N PHE A 229 15.55 12.72 -9.85
CA PHE A 229 14.36 12.89 -9.01
C PHE A 229 13.84 11.57 -8.44
N ILE A 230 14.52 10.46 -8.65
CA ILE A 230 14.18 9.18 -8.02
C ILE A 230 14.23 9.34 -6.52
N LYS A 231 13.20 8.83 -5.85
CA LYS A 231 13.06 8.80 -4.40
C LYS A 231 13.10 7.36 -3.90
N THR A 232 13.24 7.19 -2.59
CA THR A 232 13.03 5.92 -1.92
C THR A 232 11.77 5.99 -1.07
N VAL A 233 11.09 4.87 -0.95
CA VAL A 233 9.96 4.66 -0.04
C VAL A 233 10.52 4.13 1.27
N PRO A 234 10.57 4.93 2.35
CA PRO A 234 11.01 4.44 3.64
C PRO A 234 9.85 3.86 4.45
N ALA A 235 10.13 2.83 5.24
CA ALA A 235 9.33 2.44 6.39
C ALA A 235 10.02 2.97 7.65
N ALA A 236 9.42 3.96 8.29
CA ALA A 236 9.91 4.55 9.53
C ALA A 236 9.20 3.92 10.72
N GLN A 237 9.96 3.28 11.62
CA GLN A 237 9.48 2.87 12.93
C GLN A 237 9.27 4.13 13.79
N LEU A 238 8.12 4.25 14.43
CA LEU A 238 7.80 5.38 15.29
C LEU A 238 8.29 5.15 16.73
N THR A 239 8.62 6.24 17.42
CA THR A 239 9.07 6.20 18.83
C THR A 239 7.95 5.78 19.79
N CYS A 240 6.70 5.92 19.38
CA CYS A 240 5.51 5.50 20.12
C CYS A 240 5.11 4.03 19.90
N ALA A 241 5.84 3.29 19.08
CA ALA A 241 5.61 1.86 18.87
C ALA A 241 5.74 1.10 20.21
N ALA A 242 4.71 0.33 20.56
CA ALA A 242 4.61 -0.27 21.89
C ALA A 242 4.95 -1.77 21.91
N ASP A 243 4.72 -2.48 20.83
CA ASP A 243 4.91 -3.93 20.72
C ASP A 243 6.26 -4.26 20.09
N ALA A 244 7.28 -4.42 20.94
CA ALA A 244 8.65 -4.62 20.47
C ALA A 244 8.84 -5.91 19.64
N ASP A 245 8.12 -6.99 19.97
CA ASP A 245 8.24 -8.27 19.28
C ASP A 245 7.60 -8.19 17.89
N ALA A 246 6.40 -7.63 17.78
CA ALA A 246 5.73 -7.42 16.51
C ALA A 246 6.48 -6.43 15.60
N VAL A 247 7.01 -5.35 16.17
CA VAL A 247 7.84 -4.35 15.47
C VAL A 247 9.11 -4.97 14.91
N ALA A 248 9.84 -5.78 15.72
CA ALA A 248 11.06 -6.43 15.26
C ALA A 248 10.78 -7.42 14.12
N ALA A 249 9.74 -8.25 14.26
CA ALA A 249 9.36 -9.21 13.24
C ALA A 249 8.91 -8.51 11.94
N PHE A 250 8.18 -7.40 12.03
CA PHE A 250 7.75 -6.67 10.84
C PHE A 250 8.92 -5.97 10.13
N ASN A 251 9.87 -5.40 10.88
CA ASN A 251 11.11 -4.87 10.30
C ASN A 251 11.91 -5.94 9.53
N GLU A 252 11.97 -7.17 10.04
CA GLU A 252 12.61 -8.29 9.36
C GLU A 252 11.82 -8.69 8.11
N PHE A 253 10.49 -8.81 8.22
CA PHE A 253 9.62 -9.18 7.11
C PHE A 253 9.71 -8.21 5.93
N LEU A 254 9.75 -6.90 6.19
CA LEU A 254 9.87 -5.87 5.15
C LEU A 254 11.14 -6.02 4.28
N GLN A 255 12.14 -6.76 4.75
CA GLN A 255 13.40 -7.01 4.05
C GLN A 255 13.48 -8.41 3.41
N THR A 256 12.41 -9.21 3.50
CA THR A 256 12.34 -10.55 2.89
C THR A 256 12.08 -10.49 1.39
N ASP A 257 12.41 -11.57 0.71
CA ASP A 257 12.06 -11.74 -0.71
C ASP A 257 10.54 -11.73 -0.91
N THR A 258 9.75 -12.22 0.06
CA THR A 258 8.27 -12.17 0.00
C THR A 258 7.76 -10.73 -0.10
N ALA A 259 8.24 -9.83 0.76
CA ALA A 259 7.84 -8.42 0.72
C ALA A 259 8.34 -7.74 -0.57
N TRP A 260 9.56 -8.07 -0.99
CA TRP A 260 10.14 -7.58 -2.23
C TRP A 260 9.34 -8.03 -3.47
N ASP A 261 8.99 -9.30 -3.58
CA ASP A 261 8.22 -9.85 -4.70
C ASP A 261 6.85 -9.16 -4.81
N ILE A 262 6.20 -8.86 -3.66
CA ILE A 262 4.96 -8.10 -3.65
C ILE A 262 5.17 -6.70 -4.24
N TRP A 263 6.19 -5.94 -3.83
CA TRP A 263 6.47 -4.64 -4.41
C TRP A 263 6.72 -4.72 -5.92
N ALA A 264 7.48 -5.73 -6.36
CA ALA A 264 7.81 -5.95 -7.77
C ALA A 264 6.59 -6.24 -8.65
N GLU A 265 5.58 -6.98 -8.13
CA GLU A 265 4.30 -7.19 -8.83
C GLU A 265 3.58 -5.87 -9.17
N PHE A 266 3.79 -4.83 -8.37
CA PHE A 266 3.21 -3.51 -8.60
C PHE A 266 4.15 -2.56 -9.37
N GLY A 267 5.29 -3.06 -9.86
CA GLY A 267 6.21 -2.31 -10.72
C GLY A 267 7.24 -1.46 -9.98
N TYR A 268 7.37 -1.63 -8.66
CA TYR A 268 8.43 -0.99 -7.88
C TYR A 268 9.78 -1.69 -8.08
N GLU A 269 10.86 -0.94 -7.92
CA GLU A 269 12.22 -1.44 -8.01
C GLU A 269 12.92 -1.43 -6.64
N LYS A 270 13.73 -2.45 -6.39
CA LYS A 270 14.52 -2.58 -5.15
C LYS A 270 15.53 -1.45 -5.03
N VAL A 271 15.75 -0.97 -3.82
CA VAL A 271 16.91 -0.13 -3.49
C VAL A 271 18.15 -1.01 -3.50
N GLU A 272 19.20 -0.58 -4.19
CA GLU A 272 20.49 -1.30 -4.28
C GLU A 272 21.32 -1.13 -3.01
#